data_1201429ce2acf059ccacc75ab19aa22c
#
_entry.id   1201429ce2acf059ccacc75ab19aa22c
#
_cell.length_a   1.000
_cell.length_b   1.000
_cell.length_c   1.000
_cell.angle_alpha   90.00
_cell.angle_beta   90.00
_cell.angle_gamma   90.00
#
_symmetry.space_group_name_H-M   'P 1'
#
loop_
_entity.id
_entity.type
_entity.pdbx_description
1 polymer ?
#
loop_
_entity_poly.entity_id
_entity_poly.type
_entity_poly.pdbx_seq_one_letter_code
_entity_poly.pdbx_strand_id
1 'polypeptide(L)'
;MDAEIEAAQPWVDEASPTFVTLIDKNHQLSSLYNMVNVPQAVWIDEDGKIVRPTESGGSIDILREFDMEIMGFKPEAMERAAAAKATYTGAVKDWAINGKESPYAFDPDAARDHVDPMTDDMAMAHTKFQLGQDLLQSGHEDE
;
A
#
# COMPACT_ATOMS: atom_id res chain seq x y z
N MET A 1 -8.04 11.48 1.84
CA MET A 1 -7.86 10.49 2.92
C MET A 1 -8.61 11.02 4.13
N ASP A 2 -9.46 10.20 4.76
CA ASP A 2 -10.31 10.67 5.84
C ASP A 2 -9.46 11.01 7.06
N ALA A 3 -9.46 12.29 7.44
CA ALA A 3 -8.75 12.78 8.61
C ALA A 3 -9.48 12.45 9.92
N GLU A 4 -10.75 12.06 9.83
CA GLU A 4 -11.61 11.79 10.97
C GLU A 4 -12.08 10.33 10.97
N ILE A 5 -12.05 9.72 12.14
CA ILE A 5 -12.46 8.31 12.32
C ILE A 5 -13.93 8.15 11.93
N GLU A 6 -14.75 9.13 12.28
CA GLU A 6 -16.19 9.15 12.03
C GLU A 6 -16.54 9.08 10.53
N ALA A 7 -15.69 9.63 9.66
CA ALA A 7 -15.88 9.57 8.21
C ALA A 7 -15.65 8.16 7.64
N ALA A 8 -14.72 7.40 8.22
CA ALA A 8 -14.40 6.05 7.77
C ALA A 8 -15.28 4.98 8.44
N GLN A 9 -15.84 5.26 9.62
CA GLN A 9 -16.57 4.29 10.45
C GLN A 9 -17.69 3.56 9.69
N PRO A 10 -18.57 4.23 8.90
CA PRO A 10 -19.63 3.54 8.17
C PRO A 10 -19.12 2.47 7.20
N TRP A 11 -17.99 2.74 6.54
CA TRP A 11 -17.38 1.81 5.60
C TRP A 11 -16.73 0.61 6.30
N VAL A 12 -16.13 0.84 7.45
CA VAL A 12 -15.57 -0.23 8.30
C VAL A 12 -16.69 -1.13 8.83
N ASP A 13 -17.79 -0.54 9.31
CA ASP A 13 -18.94 -1.28 9.83
C ASP A 13 -19.60 -2.13 8.74
N GLU A 14 -19.76 -1.59 7.53
CA GLU A 14 -20.30 -2.32 6.38
C GLU A 14 -19.41 -3.49 5.96
N ALA A 15 -18.09 -3.26 5.92
CA ALA A 15 -17.10 -4.29 5.54
C ALA A 15 -16.95 -5.37 6.62
N SER A 16 -17.27 -5.05 7.89
CA SER A 16 -17.18 -5.97 9.03
C SER A 16 -15.88 -6.79 9.08
N PRO A 17 -14.70 -6.14 9.01
CA PRO A 17 -13.42 -6.85 8.93
C PRO A 17 -13.17 -7.64 10.23
N THR A 18 -12.57 -8.83 10.09
CA THR A 18 -12.17 -9.68 11.21
C THR A 18 -10.74 -9.40 11.71
N PHE A 19 -10.07 -8.43 11.09
CA PHE A 19 -8.71 -7.98 11.43
C PHE A 19 -8.74 -6.54 11.97
N VAL A 20 -7.63 -6.12 12.58
CA VAL A 20 -7.48 -4.77 13.12
C VAL A 20 -7.46 -3.75 11.98
N THR A 21 -8.34 -2.76 12.06
CA THR A 21 -8.41 -1.63 11.14
C THR A 21 -7.94 -0.37 11.86
N LEU A 22 -7.06 0.39 11.22
CA LEU A 22 -6.48 1.60 11.77
C LEU A 22 -6.61 2.75 10.76
N ILE A 23 -6.71 3.98 11.27
CA ILE A 23 -6.60 5.19 10.48
C ILE A 23 -5.23 5.82 10.72
N ASP A 24 -4.45 5.94 9.67
CA ASP A 24 -3.14 6.60 9.69
C ASP A 24 -3.30 8.11 9.43
N LYS A 25 -3.82 8.81 10.42
CA LYS A 25 -4.24 10.23 10.34
C LYS A 25 -3.11 11.16 9.91
N ASN A 26 -1.87 10.88 10.33
CA ASN A 26 -0.70 11.72 10.07
C ASN A 26 0.28 11.08 9.09
N HIS A 27 -0.15 10.07 8.33
CA HIS A 27 0.71 9.31 7.41
C HIS A 27 1.98 8.73 8.09
N GLN A 28 1.90 8.48 9.39
CA GLN A 28 3.03 8.03 10.18
C GLN A 28 3.42 6.59 9.82
N LEU A 29 2.42 5.70 9.77
CA LEU A 29 2.63 4.30 9.42
C LEU A 29 3.05 4.16 7.95
N SER A 30 2.36 4.85 7.05
CA SER A 30 2.68 4.83 5.62
C SER A 30 4.08 5.37 5.34
N SER A 31 4.52 6.40 6.06
CA SER A 31 5.90 6.92 5.96
C SER A 31 6.94 5.92 6.46
N LEU A 32 6.70 5.26 7.60
CA LEU A 32 7.62 4.27 8.17
C LEU A 32 7.84 3.06 7.24
N TYR A 33 6.81 2.65 6.51
CA TYR A 33 6.88 1.52 5.56
C TYR A 33 7.08 1.97 4.11
N ASN A 34 7.36 3.26 3.87
CA ASN A 34 7.55 3.83 2.53
C ASN A 34 6.37 3.53 1.58
N MET A 35 5.15 3.62 2.10
CA MET A 35 3.93 3.44 1.32
C MET A 35 3.57 4.75 0.63
N VAL A 36 3.55 4.74 -0.71
CA VAL A 36 3.34 5.94 -1.54
C VAL A 36 2.11 5.84 -2.44
N ASN A 37 1.44 4.70 -2.42
CA ASN A 37 0.27 4.44 -3.25
C ASN A 37 -0.70 3.47 -2.55
N VAL A 38 -1.88 3.25 -3.12
CA VAL A 38 -2.88 2.29 -2.65
C VAL A 38 -3.40 1.44 -3.82
N PRO A 39 -3.62 0.14 -3.60
CA PRO A 39 -3.30 -0.63 -2.40
C PRO A 39 -1.81 -1.02 -2.33
N GLN A 40 -1.20 -0.87 -1.18
CA GLN A 40 0.15 -1.38 -0.90
C GLN A 40 0.11 -2.30 0.32
N ALA A 41 1.06 -3.22 0.39
CA ALA A 41 1.18 -4.20 1.44
C ALA A 41 2.63 -4.41 1.85
N VAL A 42 2.84 -4.73 3.11
CA VAL A 42 4.09 -5.20 3.68
C VAL A 42 3.79 -6.52 4.39
N TRP A 43 4.63 -7.53 4.21
CA TRP A 43 4.47 -8.79 4.93
C TRP A 43 5.44 -8.84 6.10
N ILE A 44 4.90 -9.02 7.29
CA ILE A 44 5.65 -9.07 8.54
C ILE A 44 5.34 -10.40 9.20
N ASP A 45 6.39 -11.16 9.53
CA ASP A 45 6.24 -12.46 10.19
C ASP A 45 5.90 -12.32 11.69
N GLU A 46 5.70 -13.45 12.37
CA GLU A 46 5.37 -13.51 13.79
C GLU A 46 6.51 -13.02 14.70
N ASP A 47 7.74 -12.97 14.18
CA ASP A 47 8.91 -12.40 14.86
C ASP A 47 9.03 -10.88 14.65
N GLY A 48 8.12 -10.26 13.92
CA GLY A 48 8.12 -8.83 13.59
C GLY A 48 9.11 -8.45 12.49
N LYS A 49 9.58 -9.41 11.69
CA LYS A 49 10.51 -9.16 10.59
C LYS A 49 9.75 -8.96 9.29
N ILE A 50 10.22 -8.00 8.50
CA ILE A 50 9.71 -7.79 7.15
C ILE A 50 10.25 -8.90 6.26
N VAL A 51 9.35 -9.76 5.77
CA VAL A 51 9.64 -10.84 4.81
C VAL A 51 9.28 -10.49 3.38
N ARG A 52 8.47 -9.44 3.18
CA ARG A 52 8.32 -8.73 1.89
C ARG A 52 8.17 -7.25 2.17
N PRO A 53 9.06 -6.42 1.62
CA PRO A 53 8.96 -4.97 1.72
C PRO A 53 7.70 -4.44 1.01
N THR A 54 7.46 -3.14 1.15
CA THR A 54 6.33 -2.47 0.54
C THR A 54 6.26 -2.72 -0.96
N GLU A 55 5.14 -3.27 -1.39
CA GLU A 55 4.85 -3.55 -2.79
C GLU A 55 3.36 -3.35 -3.09
N SER A 56 2.99 -3.34 -4.37
CA SER A 56 1.57 -3.32 -4.77
C SER A 56 0.84 -4.56 -4.28
N GLY A 57 -0.25 -4.38 -3.54
CA GLY A 57 -1.08 -5.46 -3.00
C GLY A 57 -1.95 -6.16 -4.06
N GLY A 58 -1.32 -6.66 -5.13
CA GLY A 58 -2.00 -7.33 -6.24
C GLY A 58 -2.70 -6.40 -7.21
N SER A 59 -2.36 -5.11 -7.21
CA SER A 59 -2.82 -4.15 -8.22
C SER A 59 -1.76 -3.91 -9.28
N ILE A 60 -2.21 -3.54 -10.47
CA ILE A 60 -1.38 -3.01 -11.56
C ILE A 60 -1.95 -1.68 -12.04
N ASP A 61 -1.09 -0.82 -12.58
CA ASP A 61 -1.53 0.46 -13.15
C ASP A 61 -2.23 0.22 -14.48
N ILE A 62 -3.56 0.30 -14.47
CA ILE A 62 -4.41 0.30 -15.66
C ILE A 62 -5.08 1.65 -15.88
N LEU A 63 -4.85 2.65 -15.02
CA LEU A 63 -5.54 3.95 -15.09
C LEU A 63 -5.30 4.67 -16.41
N ARG A 64 -4.11 4.51 -17.00
CA ARG A 64 -3.76 5.08 -18.31
C ARG A 64 -4.49 4.42 -19.47
N GLU A 65 -5.14 3.29 -19.23
CA GLU A 65 -5.91 2.53 -20.22
C GLU A 65 -7.43 2.78 -20.10
N PHE A 66 -7.80 3.79 -19.29
CA PHE A 66 -9.20 4.21 -19.20
C PHE A 66 -9.65 4.75 -20.54
N ASP A 67 -10.72 4.18 -21.07
CA ASP A 67 -11.30 4.52 -22.34
C ASP A 67 -12.53 5.42 -22.11
N MET A 68 -12.42 6.68 -22.58
CA MET A 68 -13.48 7.69 -22.40
C MET A 68 -14.72 7.40 -23.27
N GLU A 69 -14.59 6.62 -24.35
CA GLU A 69 -15.73 6.29 -25.21
C GLU A 69 -16.67 5.30 -24.55
N ILE A 70 -16.09 4.30 -23.85
CA ILE A 70 -16.88 3.30 -23.13
C ILE A 70 -17.05 3.66 -21.65
N MET A 71 -16.48 4.79 -21.20
CA MET A 71 -16.45 5.20 -19.79
C MET A 71 -15.98 4.08 -18.85
N GLY A 72 -14.91 3.38 -19.24
CA GLY A 72 -14.42 2.23 -18.49
C GLY A 72 -13.08 1.70 -19.00
N PHE A 73 -12.71 0.52 -18.55
CA PHE A 73 -11.47 -0.16 -18.96
C PHE A 73 -11.78 -1.24 -20.00
N LYS A 74 -10.86 -1.43 -20.94
CA LYS A 74 -10.94 -2.52 -21.91
C LYS A 74 -10.89 -3.89 -21.21
N PRO A 75 -11.56 -4.92 -21.76
CA PRO A 75 -11.58 -6.26 -21.16
C PRO A 75 -10.20 -6.82 -20.86
N GLU A 76 -9.23 -6.61 -21.76
CA GLU A 76 -7.86 -7.10 -21.61
C GLU A 76 -7.12 -6.46 -20.44
N ALA A 77 -7.38 -5.17 -20.16
CA ALA A 77 -6.83 -4.47 -18.98
C ALA A 77 -7.42 -5.06 -17.69
N MET A 78 -8.72 -5.31 -17.68
CA MET A 78 -9.41 -5.91 -16.55
C MET A 78 -8.96 -7.36 -16.30
N GLU A 79 -8.74 -8.15 -17.35
CA GLU A 79 -8.19 -9.51 -17.22
C GLU A 79 -6.79 -9.50 -16.61
N ARG A 80 -5.90 -8.59 -17.06
CA ARG A 80 -4.56 -8.45 -16.48
C ARG A 80 -4.62 -8.05 -15.01
N ALA A 81 -5.49 -7.10 -14.64
CA ALA A 81 -5.67 -6.70 -13.25
C ALA A 81 -6.20 -7.86 -12.39
N ALA A 82 -7.16 -8.62 -12.89
CA ALA A 82 -7.69 -9.79 -12.21
C ALA A 82 -6.63 -10.90 -12.03
N ALA A 83 -5.81 -11.14 -13.05
CA ALA A 83 -4.71 -12.09 -12.98
C ALA A 83 -3.64 -11.68 -11.96
N ALA A 84 -3.25 -10.40 -11.92
CA ALA A 84 -2.31 -9.87 -10.93
C ALA A 84 -2.84 -10.03 -9.51
N LYS A 85 -4.11 -9.70 -9.28
CA LYS A 85 -4.77 -9.89 -7.98
C LYS A 85 -4.83 -11.36 -7.57
N ALA A 86 -5.15 -12.26 -8.49
CA ALA A 86 -5.22 -13.70 -8.21
C ALA A 86 -3.83 -14.26 -7.85
N THR A 87 -2.79 -13.88 -8.57
CA THR A 87 -1.39 -14.26 -8.30
C THR A 87 -0.95 -13.80 -6.91
N TYR A 88 -1.18 -12.53 -6.59
CA TYR A 88 -0.81 -11.97 -5.29
C TYR A 88 -1.58 -12.64 -4.14
N THR A 89 -2.89 -12.83 -4.31
CA THR A 89 -3.71 -13.52 -3.30
C THR A 89 -3.26 -14.96 -3.10
N GLY A 90 -2.83 -15.64 -4.16
CA GLY A 90 -2.24 -16.97 -4.09
C GLY A 90 -0.95 -16.99 -3.27
N ALA A 91 -0.07 -16.03 -3.51
CA ALA A 91 1.18 -15.88 -2.77
C ALA A 91 0.96 -15.60 -1.27
N VAL A 92 0.03 -14.69 -0.94
CA VAL A 92 -0.35 -14.40 0.48
C VAL A 92 -0.90 -15.64 1.17
N LYS A 93 -1.76 -16.42 0.50
CA LYS A 93 -2.30 -17.68 1.06
C LYS A 93 -1.22 -18.72 1.27
N ASP A 94 -0.32 -18.87 0.33
CA ASP A 94 0.82 -19.79 0.47
C ASP A 94 1.67 -19.41 1.69
N TRP A 95 2.05 -18.13 1.79
CA TRP A 95 2.81 -17.63 2.94
C TRP A 95 2.07 -17.82 4.27
N ALA A 96 0.77 -17.55 4.32
CA ALA A 96 -0.02 -17.74 5.55
C ALA A 96 -0.08 -19.22 6.01
N ILE A 97 0.08 -20.18 5.08
CA ILE A 97 0.10 -21.62 5.40
C ILE A 97 1.53 -22.09 5.73
N ASN A 98 2.51 -21.68 4.94
CA ASN A 98 3.87 -22.24 4.95
C ASN A 98 4.88 -21.33 5.71
N GLY A 99 4.48 -20.09 6.07
CA GLY A 99 5.33 -19.15 6.80
C GLY A 99 6.65 -18.91 6.06
N LYS A 100 7.75 -19.03 6.77
CA LYS A 100 9.11 -18.84 6.25
C LYS A 100 9.54 -19.88 5.20
N GLU A 101 8.83 -21.00 5.08
CA GLU A 101 9.09 -22.00 4.04
C GLU A 101 8.39 -21.66 2.72
N SER A 102 7.56 -20.61 2.68
CA SER A 102 6.95 -20.13 1.46
C SER A 102 8.00 -19.56 0.50
N PRO A 103 7.94 -19.92 -0.80
CA PRO A 103 8.85 -19.35 -1.80
C PRO A 103 8.63 -17.84 -2.03
N TYR A 104 7.57 -17.29 -1.46
CA TYR A 104 7.24 -15.86 -1.55
C TYR A 104 7.75 -15.04 -0.35
N ALA A 105 8.19 -15.69 0.73
CA ALA A 105 8.84 -15.02 1.86
C ALA A 105 10.33 -14.85 1.54
N PHE A 106 10.83 -13.63 1.63
CA PHE A 106 12.24 -13.32 1.42
C PHE A 106 13.04 -13.56 2.69
N ASP A 107 14.27 -13.98 2.54
CA ASP A 107 15.25 -13.83 3.61
C ASP A 107 15.66 -12.35 3.77
N PRO A 108 16.36 -11.97 4.85
CA PRO A 108 16.69 -10.57 5.12
C PRO A 108 17.53 -9.89 4.03
N ASP A 109 18.36 -10.62 3.31
CA ASP A 109 19.20 -10.05 2.25
C ASP A 109 18.36 -9.85 0.99
N ALA A 110 17.57 -10.83 0.58
CA ALA A 110 16.62 -10.70 -0.52
C ALA A 110 15.57 -9.62 -0.27
N ALA A 111 15.09 -9.47 0.98
CA ALA A 111 14.16 -8.41 1.35
C ALA A 111 14.80 -7.02 1.21
N ARG A 112 16.07 -6.88 1.56
CA ARG A 112 16.82 -5.62 1.38
C ARG A 112 17.06 -5.30 -0.08
N ASP A 113 17.44 -6.30 -0.88
CA ASP A 113 17.71 -6.13 -2.32
C ASP A 113 16.42 -5.83 -3.11
N HIS A 114 15.26 -6.17 -2.56
CA HIS A 114 13.96 -5.87 -3.17
C HIS A 114 13.51 -4.41 -2.98
N VAL A 115 14.13 -3.66 -2.08
CA VAL A 115 13.81 -2.25 -1.83
C VAL A 115 14.65 -1.36 -2.72
N ASP A 116 13.99 -0.55 -3.54
CA ASP A 116 14.69 0.51 -4.26
C ASP A 116 15.28 1.52 -3.27
N PRO A 117 16.56 1.86 -3.38
CA PRO A 117 17.16 2.84 -2.49
C PRO A 117 16.48 4.20 -2.64
N MET A 118 16.24 4.87 -1.51
CA MET A 118 15.70 6.22 -1.50
C MET A 118 16.68 7.18 -2.17
N THR A 119 16.25 7.87 -3.20
CA THR A 119 17.04 8.94 -3.84
C THR A 119 16.92 10.25 -3.05
N ASP A 120 17.86 11.18 -3.27
CA ASP A 120 17.81 12.51 -2.65
C ASP A 120 16.51 13.27 -3.01
N ASP A 121 16.04 13.12 -4.25
CA ASP A 121 14.78 13.71 -4.70
C ASP A 121 13.57 13.12 -3.96
N MET A 122 13.54 11.82 -3.73
CA MET A 122 12.49 11.16 -2.93
C MET A 122 12.53 11.64 -1.48
N ALA A 123 13.72 11.71 -0.87
CA ALA A 123 13.89 12.22 0.49
C ALA A 123 13.40 13.67 0.61
N MET A 124 13.73 14.51 -0.38
CA MET A 124 13.26 15.89 -0.43
C MET A 124 11.74 15.98 -0.60
N ALA A 125 11.15 15.14 -1.46
CA ALA A 125 9.70 15.10 -1.65
C ALA A 125 8.97 14.68 -0.37
N HIS A 126 9.48 13.66 0.34
CA HIS A 126 8.95 13.25 1.65
C HIS A 126 9.01 14.39 2.67
N THR A 127 10.16 15.07 2.77
CA THR A 127 10.34 16.19 3.71
C THR A 127 9.37 17.33 3.43
N LYS A 128 9.20 17.71 2.15
CA LYS A 128 8.25 18.75 1.75
C LYS A 128 6.81 18.35 2.02
N PHE A 129 6.46 17.10 1.77
CA PHE A 129 5.12 16.57 2.06
C PHE A 129 4.81 16.63 3.57
N GLN A 130 5.73 16.19 4.43
CA GLN A 130 5.57 16.26 5.89
C GLN A 130 5.43 17.71 6.36
N LEU A 131 6.28 18.62 5.87
CA LEU A 131 6.18 20.04 6.19
C LEU A 131 4.80 20.60 5.78
N GLY A 132 4.35 20.30 4.57
CA GLY A 132 3.02 20.72 4.11
C GLY A 132 1.88 20.20 4.98
N GLN A 133 1.97 18.95 5.43
CA GLN A 133 0.98 18.38 6.37
C GLN A 133 1.01 19.12 7.73
N ASP A 134 2.18 19.39 8.26
CA ASP A 134 2.34 20.10 9.54
C ASP A 134 1.79 21.55 9.46
N LEU A 135 2.08 22.26 8.37
CA LEU A 135 1.55 23.60 8.12
C LEU A 135 0.03 23.59 8.01
N LEU A 136 -0.54 22.67 7.23
CA LEU A 136 -1.97 22.55 7.06
C LEU A 136 -2.67 22.26 8.40
N GLN A 137 -2.13 21.34 9.21
CA GLN A 137 -2.68 21.00 10.52
C GLN A 137 -2.55 22.14 11.53
N SER A 138 -1.57 23.03 11.33
CA SER A 138 -1.35 24.22 12.15
C SER A 138 -2.15 25.45 11.69
N GLY A 139 -2.95 25.31 10.62
CA GLY A 139 -3.79 26.38 10.09
C GLY A 139 -3.03 27.40 9.22
N HIS A 140 -1.87 27.04 8.68
CA HIS A 140 -1.07 27.85 7.75
C HIS A 140 -1.30 27.38 6.31
N GLU A 141 -2.52 27.57 5.81
CA GLU A 141 -2.93 27.06 4.49
C GLU A 141 -2.29 27.82 3.31
N ASP A 142 -1.76 29.03 3.54
CA ASP A 142 -1.21 29.91 2.50
C ASP A 142 0.33 29.86 2.40
N GLU A 143 1.00 29.02 3.19
CA GLU A 143 2.48 28.85 3.23
C GLU A 143 2.91 27.52 2.60
#